data_eba7f6761b864a8fd5a03a3eccf20b6a
#
_entry.id   eba7f6761b864a8fd5a03a3eccf20b6a
#
_cell.length_a   1.000
_cell.length_b   1.000
_cell.length_c   1.000
_cell.angle_alpha   90.00
_cell.angle_beta   90.00
_cell.angle_gamma   90.00
#
_symmetry.space_group_name_H-M   'P 1'
#
loop_
_entity.id
_entity.type
_entity.pdbx_description
1 polymer ?
#
loop_
_entity_poly.entity_id
_entity_poly.type
_entity_poly.pdbx_seq_one_letter_code
_entity_poly.pdbx_strand_id
1 'polypeptide(L)'
;MTTNLKIKLGGDILAKESIFVNQLTNGILDPNEPMLGPVKDGGMIVANTAPGCWGPMITPALRGGHEVTKPVFVENAEVGDAIAIYIKSVVVTSSVVSSGNEFTVDKNFVGDPFVAGKCPSCGTLYPETVLEGIGKTAVRCAKCNEEIAPFQFTNGYTIAFNEEKTIGVTLTKEMAEKAAENARSLMAIPDNSIQNPIVTFAPHDIVGNISRLKPFIGQLGTTPSKAMPDSHNAGDFGSFLVGAPHEYALTEEELAKHKTDGHMDINRIREGAVVICPVKVKGGGVYVGDVHAMQGDGEIAGHTCDVSSIVTLKVKVIKNLNIDGPIILPVEEDLPYLAKPFSLEEKKKAMELANKWEVNKLENLAPISFVGTGINLNEAIDNGLSRAAETLGITVPEVKNRATINGAVEIGRYPGTATVTFLAPIELLEKIGIYDLVKEHYSL
;
A
#
# COMPACT_ATOMS: atom_id res chain seq x y z
N MET A 1 35.54 2.94 8.51
CA MET A 1 35.72 3.38 9.92
C MET A 1 34.38 3.26 10.60
N THR A 2 34.18 2.20 11.37
CA THR A 2 32.96 1.85 12.09
C THR A 2 32.96 2.58 13.42
N THR A 3 32.11 3.58 13.56
CA THR A 3 31.90 4.25 14.84
C THR A 3 30.80 3.52 15.61
N ASN A 4 31.20 2.66 16.52
CA ASN A 4 30.33 2.05 17.52
C ASN A 4 29.88 3.16 18.51
N LEU A 5 28.64 3.63 18.37
CA LEU A 5 27.99 4.43 19.43
C LEU A 5 27.36 3.48 20.45
N LYS A 6 28.00 3.35 21.61
CA LYS A 6 27.39 2.76 22.82
C LYS A 6 26.29 3.71 23.31
N ILE A 7 25.03 3.29 23.13
CA ILE A 7 23.85 4.02 23.64
C ILE A 7 23.77 3.78 25.15
N LYS A 8 23.87 4.86 25.92
CA LYS A 8 23.51 4.88 27.35
C LYS A 8 21.98 4.80 27.46
N LEU A 9 21.48 3.79 28.15
CA LEU A 9 20.08 3.71 28.57
C LEU A 9 19.78 4.86 29.55
N GLY A 10 18.83 5.74 29.20
CA GLY A 10 18.28 6.74 30.10
C GLY A 10 18.29 8.21 29.65
N GLY A 11 18.37 8.50 28.37
CA GLY A 11 18.12 9.87 27.83
C GLY A 11 17.05 9.84 26.75
N ASP A 12 16.18 10.85 26.74
CA ASP A 12 15.21 11.03 25.66
C ASP A 12 15.93 11.08 24.30
N ILE A 13 15.58 10.17 23.41
CA ILE A 13 16.12 10.17 22.04
C ILE A 13 15.48 11.36 21.33
N LEU A 14 16.30 12.36 20.96
CA LEU A 14 15.82 13.53 20.24
C LEU A 14 15.28 13.12 18.86
N ALA A 15 14.07 13.58 18.55
CA ALA A 15 13.45 13.35 17.25
C ALA A 15 14.21 14.07 16.13
N LYS A 16 14.33 13.42 14.96
CA LYS A 16 15.08 13.90 13.80
C LYS A 16 14.17 14.64 12.83
N GLU A 17 14.69 15.65 12.15
CA GLU A 17 13.98 16.33 11.04
C GLU A 17 13.76 15.37 9.85
N SER A 18 14.70 14.46 9.62
CA SER A 18 14.60 13.45 8.59
C SER A 18 15.24 12.13 9.01
N ILE A 19 14.71 11.03 8.48
CA ILE A 19 15.26 9.69 8.67
C ILE A 19 15.35 8.97 7.33
N PHE A 20 16.47 8.30 7.08
CA PHE A 20 16.64 7.37 5.96
C PHE A 20 16.37 5.94 6.45
N VAL A 21 15.46 5.26 5.77
CA VAL A 21 15.03 3.89 6.09
C VAL A 21 15.47 2.96 4.96
N ASN A 22 16.40 2.07 5.30
CA ASN A 22 16.85 0.97 4.42
C ASN A 22 16.73 -0.40 5.13
N GLN A 23 16.05 -0.44 6.28
CA GLN A 23 15.71 -1.67 6.98
C GLN A 23 14.30 -2.08 6.60
N LEU A 24 14.14 -3.39 6.38
CA LEU A 24 12.88 -4.00 5.97
C LEU A 24 12.34 -4.86 7.13
N THR A 25 11.06 -5.15 7.09
CA THR A 25 10.43 -6.17 7.94
C THR A 25 10.77 -7.56 7.40
N ASN A 26 10.54 -8.58 8.21
CA ASN A 26 10.55 -9.97 7.72
C ASN A 26 9.15 -10.40 7.26
N GLY A 27 8.37 -9.46 6.70
CA GLY A 27 7.00 -9.66 6.28
C GLY A 27 5.96 -9.50 7.40
N ILE A 28 6.37 -9.17 8.62
CA ILE A 28 5.46 -9.01 9.75
C ILE A 28 5.49 -7.59 10.29
N LEU A 29 4.30 -7.00 10.46
CA LEU A 29 4.10 -5.77 11.21
C LEU A 29 3.77 -6.16 12.67
N ASP A 30 4.74 -6.02 13.56
CA ASP A 30 4.59 -6.33 14.99
C ASP A 30 4.70 -5.03 15.82
N PRO A 31 3.62 -4.63 16.55
CA PRO A 31 3.64 -3.44 17.40
C PRO A 31 4.63 -3.54 18.59
N ASN A 32 5.12 -4.74 18.90
CA ASN A 32 6.10 -4.96 19.98
C ASN A 32 7.55 -4.81 19.49
N GLU A 33 7.79 -4.82 18.19
CA GLU A 33 9.10 -4.61 17.63
C GLU A 33 9.52 -3.13 17.74
N PRO A 34 10.80 -2.84 18.06
CA PRO A 34 11.28 -1.46 18.12
C PRO A 34 11.13 -0.75 16.77
N MET A 35 10.46 0.38 16.77
CA MET A 35 10.38 1.27 15.61
C MET A 35 11.69 2.06 15.41
N LEU A 36 11.93 2.47 14.17
CA LEU A 36 13.01 3.40 13.84
C LEU A 36 12.66 4.84 14.25
N GLY A 37 13.64 5.69 14.35
CA GLY A 37 13.44 7.11 14.67
C GLY A 37 13.68 7.45 16.13
N PRO A 38 12.92 8.36 16.77
CA PRO A 38 11.74 9.06 16.24
C PRO A 38 12.05 10.10 15.16
N VAL A 39 11.09 10.29 14.23
CA VAL A 39 11.05 11.46 13.35
C VAL A 39 10.12 12.51 13.96
N LYS A 40 10.44 13.81 13.77
CA LYS A 40 9.59 14.89 14.23
C LYS A 40 8.22 14.90 13.57
N ASP A 41 7.22 15.41 14.28
CA ASP A 41 5.97 15.86 13.66
C ASP A 41 6.29 16.96 12.64
N GLY A 42 5.90 16.75 11.38
CA GLY A 42 6.30 17.58 10.24
C GLY A 42 7.61 17.18 9.56
N GLY A 43 8.30 16.15 10.07
CA GLY A 43 9.57 15.67 9.53
C GLY A 43 9.43 14.75 8.30
N MET A 44 10.57 14.31 7.78
CA MET A 44 10.68 13.56 6.53
C MET A 44 11.14 12.12 6.76
N ILE A 45 10.57 11.19 6.00
CA ILE A 45 11.02 9.79 5.88
C ILE A 45 11.45 9.57 4.44
N VAL A 46 12.69 9.16 4.24
CA VAL A 46 13.20 8.71 2.93
C VAL A 46 13.43 7.22 3.02
N ALA A 47 12.74 6.45 2.20
CA ALA A 47 12.71 5.00 2.29
C ALA A 47 13.24 4.35 1.01
N ASN A 48 14.10 3.33 1.16
CA ASN A 48 14.50 2.42 0.08
C ASN A 48 13.61 1.17 0.18
N THR A 49 12.69 0.99 -0.77
CA THR A 49 11.69 -0.08 -0.75
C THR A 49 12.10 -1.28 -1.58
N ALA A 50 11.75 -2.47 -1.13
CA ALA A 50 11.80 -3.68 -1.92
C ALA A 50 10.51 -3.84 -2.75
N PRO A 51 10.53 -4.62 -3.85
CA PRO A 51 9.30 -5.01 -4.57
C PRO A 51 8.31 -5.74 -3.67
N GLY A 52 7.04 -5.71 -4.02
CA GLY A 52 5.96 -6.31 -3.25
C GLY A 52 5.64 -7.77 -3.57
N CYS A 53 4.44 -8.02 -3.99
CA CYS A 53 3.68 -9.29 -3.99
C CYS A 53 4.43 -10.58 -4.30
N TRP A 54 5.27 -10.60 -5.30
CA TRP A 54 5.90 -11.84 -5.74
C TRP A 54 7.13 -12.24 -4.93
N GLY A 55 7.58 -11.40 -3.99
CA GLY A 55 8.66 -11.73 -3.06
C GLY A 55 8.38 -13.01 -2.25
N PRO A 56 7.23 -13.12 -1.54
CA PRO A 56 6.85 -14.32 -0.79
C PRO A 56 6.65 -15.54 -1.67
N MET A 57 6.16 -15.38 -2.90
CA MET A 57 5.96 -16.48 -3.84
C MET A 57 7.27 -17.13 -4.27
N ILE A 58 8.34 -16.34 -4.38
CA ILE A 58 9.68 -16.83 -4.75
C ILE A 58 10.51 -17.18 -3.53
N THR A 59 10.18 -16.60 -2.37
CA THR A 59 10.96 -16.76 -1.13
C THR A 59 10.05 -17.15 0.02
N PRO A 60 9.65 -18.41 0.14
CA PRO A 60 8.79 -18.87 1.24
C PRO A 60 9.41 -18.73 2.63
N ALA A 61 10.68 -18.32 2.73
CA ALA A 61 11.31 -17.87 3.97
C ALA A 61 10.69 -16.57 4.53
N LEU A 62 10.14 -15.73 3.67
CA LEU A 62 9.43 -14.50 4.06
C LEU A 62 8.05 -14.87 4.63
N ARG A 63 7.78 -14.45 5.86
CA ARG A 63 6.58 -14.87 6.58
C ARG A 63 5.34 -14.05 6.29
N GLY A 64 5.51 -12.86 5.72
CA GLY A 64 4.44 -11.97 5.30
C GLY A 64 4.20 -12.03 3.80
N GLY A 65 3.24 -11.27 3.33
CA GLY A 65 2.99 -11.11 1.90
C GLY A 65 4.04 -10.25 1.20
N HIS A 66 4.61 -9.28 1.90
CA HIS A 66 5.57 -8.32 1.36
C HIS A 66 6.78 -8.17 2.29
N GLU A 67 7.67 -7.29 1.93
CA GLU A 67 8.83 -6.89 2.73
C GLU A 67 8.84 -5.36 2.78
N VAL A 68 7.93 -4.79 3.59
CA VAL A 68 7.84 -3.33 3.73
C VAL A 68 8.97 -2.77 4.59
N THR A 69 9.14 -1.47 4.58
CA THR A 69 10.15 -0.81 5.43
C THR A 69 9.83 -0.98 6.91
N LYS A 70 10.87 -1.09 7.74
CA LYS A 70 10.70 -1.11 9.19
C LYS A 70 9.97 0.16 9.64
N PRO A 71 8.91 0.03 10.48
CA PRO A 71 8.08 1.16 10.91
C PRO A 71 8.88 2.28 11.58
N VAL A 72 8.50 3.53 11.31
CA VAL A 72 9.12 4.74 11.87
C VAL A 72 8.21 5.36 12.90
N PHE A 73 8.72 5.58 14.10
CA PHE A 73 8.04 6.30 15.17
C PHE A 73 7.93 7.81 14.83
N VAL A 74 6.71 8.33 14.82
CA VAL A 74 6.43 9.77 14.64
C VAL A 74 6.24 10.42 16.00
N GLU A 75 7.00 11.47 16.29
CA GLU A 75 6.91 12.23 17.53
C GLU A 75 5.48 12.77 17.73
N ASN A 76 5.00 12.74 18.98
CA ASN A 76 3.68 13.21 19.39
C ASN A 76 2.46 12.43 18.85
N ALA A 77 2.63 11.37 18.08
CA ALA A 77 1.51 10.54 17.65
C ALA A 77 1.08 9.60 18.78
N GLU A 78 -0.18 9.72 19.22
CA GLU A 78 -0.79 8.90 20.27
C GLU A 78 -1.99 8.13 19.70
N VAL A 79 -2.38 7.04 20.36
CA VAL A 79 -3.56 6.25 19.96
C VAL A 79 -4.81 7.13 19.93
N GLY A 80 -5.57 7.08 18.85
CA GLY A 80 -6.74 7.93 18.59
C GLY A 80 -6.42 9.23 17.83
N ASP A 81 -5.15 9.47 17.51
CA ASP A 81 -4.75 10.47 16.51
C ASP A 81 -4.80 9.87 15.11
N ALA A 82 -4.51 10.69 14.10
CA ALA A 82 -4.18 10.23 12.74
C ALA A 82 -2.85 10.85 12.30
N ILE A 83 -2.21 10.24 11.31
CA ILE A 83 -1.02 10.79 10.66
C ILE A 83 -1.34 11.07 9.19
N ALA A 84 -1.22 12.34 8.78
CA ALA A 84 -1.20 12.72 7.37
C ALA A 84 0.18 12.45 6.80
N ILE A 85 0.24 11.61 5.77
CA ILE A 85 1.45 11.18 5.07
C ILE A 85 1.42 11.81 3.67
N TYR A 86 2.25 12.83 3.46
CA TYR A 86 2.40 13.51 2.17
C TYR A 86 3.42 12.77 1.33
N ILE A 87 3.05 12.30 0.18
CA ILE A 87 3.94 11.62 -0.77
C ILE A 87 4.69 12.68 -1.58
N LYS A 88 5.96 12.89 -1.27
CA LYS A 88 6.77 13.95 -1.86
C LYS A 88 7.47 13.51 -3.14
N SER A 89 7.86 12.23 -3.24
CA SER A 89 8.38 11.63 -4.46
C SER A 89 8.31 10.10 -4.41
N VAL A 90 8.17 9.49 -5.58
CA VAL A 90 8.25 8.04 -5.82
C VAL A 90 9.19 7.82 -7.01
N VAL A 91 10.43 7.44 -6.73
CA VAL A 91 11.48 7.26 -7.76
C VAL A 91 11.74 5.77 -7.97
N VAL A 92 11.25 5.23 -9.07
CA VAL A 92 11.48 3.83 -9.47
C VAL A 92 12.96 3.60 -9.79
N THR A 93 13.57 2.61 -9.14
CA THR A 93 14.97 2.22 -9.34
C THR A 93 15.12 0.98 -10.19
N SER A 94 14.12 0.11 -10.27
CA SER A 94 14.11 -1.09 -11.13
C SER A 94 14.18 -0.73 -12.61
N SER A 95 14.89 -1.54 -13.40
CA SER A 95 15.01 -1.39 -14.85
C SER A 95 14.27 -2.47 -15.62
N VAL A 96 14.15 -3.66 -15.04
CA VAL A 96 13.42 -4.81 -15.60
C VAL A 96 12.71 -5.51 -14.44
N VAL A 97 11.46 -5.90 -14.64
CA VAL A 97 10.67 -6.68 -13.67
C VAL A 97 9.86 -7.73 -14.41
N SER A 98 9.40 -8.74 -13.68
CA SER A 98 8.45 -9.74 -14.21
C SER A 98 7.20 -9.74 -13.35
N SER A 99 6.07 -10.10 -13.95
CA SER A 99 4.79 -10.31 -13.28
C SER A 99 3.90 -11.24 -14.10
N GLY A 100 2.75 -11.62 -13.55
CA GLY A 100 1.80 -12.49 -14.26
C GLY A 100 0.74 -13.07 -13.35
N ASN A 101 0.09 -14.14 -13.81
CA ASN A 101 -0.89 -14.90 -13.05
C ASN A 101 -0.29 -16.24 -12.58
N GLU A 102 -0.86 -16.76 -11.51
CA GLU A 102 -0.49 -18.05 -10.93
C GLU A 102 -1.70 -18.77 -10.34
N PHE A 103 -1.47 -19.98 -9.89
CA PHE A 103 -2.34 -20.70 -8.99
C PHE A 103 -1.52 -21.38 -7.90
N THR A 104 -2.14 -21.65 -6.75
CA THR A 104 -1.49 -22.26 -5.60
C THR A 104 -1.10 -23.72 -5.89
N VAL A 105 0.06 -24.14 -5.36
CA VAL A 105 0.53 -25.53 -5.42
C VAL A 105 0.20 -26.23 -4.11
N ASP A 106 -0.68 -27.21 -4.15
CA ASP A 106 -1.06 -28.01 -2.99
C ASP A 106 0.15 -28.57 -2.25
N LYS A 107 0.07 -28.60 -0.91
CA LYS A 107 1.11 -29.10 0.03
C LYS A 107 2.32 -28.21 0.25
N ASN A 108 2.50 -27.12 -0.51
CA ASN A 108 3.61 -26.18 -0.34
C ASN A 108 3.30 -25.05 0.66
N PHE A 109 2.16 -25.09 1.32
CA PHE A 109 1.74 -24.10 2.32
C PHE A 109 0.80 -24.72 3.37
N VAL A 110 0.49 -23.96 4.42
CA VAL A 110 -0.45 -24.34 5.48
C VAL A 110 -1.52 -23.26 5.62
N GLY A 111 -2.67 -23.51 5.02
CA GLY A 111 -3.86 -22.64 5.10
C GLY A 111 -3.81 -21.42 4.19
N ASP A 112 -2.82 -20.59 4.33
CA ASP A 112 -2.64 -19.36 3.54
C ASP A 112 -1.34 -19.43 2.72
N PRO A 113 -1.42 -19.48 1.37
CA PRO A 113 -0.25 -19.61 0.51
C PRO A 113 0.65 -18.37 0.51
N PHE A 114 0.16 -17.21 0.92
CA PHE A 114 0.93 -15.97 1.01
C PHE A 114 1.77 -15.88 2.29
N VAL A 115 1.43 -16.62 3.33
CA VAL A 115 2.06 -16.47 4.66
C VAL A 115 2.64 -17.76 5.21
N ALA A 116 2.10 -18.89 4.86
CA ALA A 116 2.37 -20.18 5.51
C ALA A 116 3.15 -21.15 4.61
N GLY A 117 4.19 -20.67 3.95
CA GLY A 117 5.06 -21.47 3.09
C GLY A 117 5.63 -22.70 3.81
N LYS A 118 5.60 -23.86 3.15
CA LYS A 118 6.02 -25.16 3.69
C LYS A 118 6.74 -25.99 2.63
N CYS A 119 7.84 -26.62 3.01
CA CYS A 119 8.48 -27.59 2.14
C CYS A 119 7.63 -28.87 2.07
N PRO A 120 7.18 -29.31 0.89
CA PRO A 120 6.32 -30.49 0.74
C PRO A 120 7.03 -31.81 1.08
N SER A 121 8.37 -31.84 0.99
CA SER A 121 9.19 -33.04 1.23
C SER A 121 9.62 -33.15 2.68
N CYS A 122 10.31 -32.13 3.24
CA CYS A 122 10.85 -32.24 4.61
C CYS A 122 9.96 -31.59 5.70
N GLY A 123 8.83 -30.98 5.33
CA GLY A 123 7.86 -30.40 6.25
C GLY A 123 8.31 -29.11 6.97
N THR A 124 9.50 -28.57 6.62
CA THR A 124 9.99 -27.32 7.22
C THR A 124 9.06 -26.17 6.86
N LEU A 125 8.59 -25.42 7.86
CA LEU A 125 7.83 -24.17 7.67
C LEU A 125 8.81 -23.04 7.39
N TYR A 126 8.41 -22.12 6.52
CA TYR A 126 9.22 -20.96 6.09
C TYR A 126 10.66 -21.37 5.72
N PRO A 127 10.84 -22.36 4.83
CA PRO A 127 12.17 -22.87 4.53
C PRO A 127 13.03 -21.81 3.89
N GLU A 128 14.28 -21.70 4.34
CA GLU A 128 15.29 -20.96 3.59
C GLU A 128 15.42 -21.51 2.17
N THR A 129 15.66 -20.62 1.21
CA THR A 129 15.67 -20.95 -0.21
C THR A 129 17.04 -20.79 -0.84
N VAL A 130 17.31 -21.64 -1.83
CA VAL A 130 18.38 -21.49 -2.78
C VAL A 130 17.80 -21.45 -4.19
N LEU A 131 18.45 -20.72 -5.10
CA LEU A 131 18.06 -20.65 -6.51
C LEU A 131 18.99 -21.54 -7.33
N GLU A 132 18.37 -22.46 -8.11
CA GLU A 132 19.08 -23.31 -9.07
C GLU A 132 18.47 -23.14 -10.47
N GLY A 133 19.18 -22.41 -11.34
CA GLY A 133 18.71 -22.10 -12.69
C GLY A 133 17.74 -20.94 -12.77
N ILE A 134 16.88 -20.93 -13.81
CA ILE A 134 15.91 -19.90 -14.12
C ILE A 134 14.54 -20.58 -14.33
N GLY A 135 13.46 -19.91 -13.95
CA GLY A 135 12.11 -20.37 -14.14
C GLY A 135 11.43 -20.87 -12.87
N LYS A 136 10.23 -21.41 -13.03
CA LYS A 136 9.32 -21.77 -11.92
C LYS A 136 9.86 -22.84 -10.97
N THR A 137 10.81 -23.65 -11.41
CA THR A 137 11.43 -24.72 -10.62
C THR A 137 12.75 -24.29 -9.95
N ALA A 138 13.13 -23.02 -10.11
CA ALA A 138 14.41 -22.52 -9.61
C ALA A 138 14.47 -22.41 -8.08
N VAL A 139 13.34 -22.20 -7.41
CA VAL A 139 13.27 -22.00 -5.94
C VAL A 139 13.24 -23.33 -5.24
N ARG A 140 14.29 -23.63 -4.46
CA ARG A 140 14.47 -24.90 -3.77
C ARG A 140 14.70 -24.72 -2.28
N CYS A 141 14.26 -25.72 -1.51
CA CYS A 141 14.50 -25.82 -0.09
C CYS A 141 16.00 -25.96 0.20
N ALA A 142 16.59 -25.06 0.96
CA ALA A 142 17.99 -25.13 1.35
C ALA A 142 18.35 -26.41 2.14
N LYS A 143 17.34 -27.05 2.79
CA LYS A 143 17.52 -28.26 3.62
C LYS A 143 17.52 -29.56 2.84
N CYS A 144 16.62 -29.71 1.85
CA CYS A 144 16.43 -30.99 1.15
C CYS A 144 16.47 -30.89 -0.38
N ASN A 145 16.66 -29.68 -0.92
CA ASN A 145 16.73 -29.36 -2.32
C ASN A 145 15.44 -29.65 -3.14
N GLU A 146 14.30 -29.83 -2.47
CA GLU A 146 13.00 -29.96 -3.13
C GLU A 146 12.52 -28.62 -3.66
N GLU A 147 11.78 -28.62 -4.77
CA GLU A 147 11.07 -27.44 -5.28
C GLU A 147 9.98 -27.03 -4.29
N ILE A 148 9.93 -25.73 -3.92
CA ILE A 148 9.10 -25.26 -2.80
C ILE A 148 8.31 -23.99 -3.11
N ALA A 149 8.28 -23.52 -4.36
CA ALA A 149 7.44 -22.38 -4.71
C ALA A 149 5.97 -22.69 -4.37
N PRO A 150 5.28 -21.87 -3.55
CA PRO A 150 3.89 -22.11 -3.18
C PRO A 150 2.92 -21.84 -4.33
N PHE A 151 3.39 -21.23 -5.42
CA PHE A 151 2.61 -20.88 -6.60
C PHE A 151 3.22 -21.46 -7.87
N GLN A 152 2.37 -21.82 -8.81
CA GLN A 152 2.75 -22.15 -10.17
C GLN A 152 2.28 -21.04 -11.12
N PHE A 153 3.23 -20.44 -11.85
CA PHE A 153 2.95 -19.36 -12.80
C PHE A 153 2.34 -19.94 -14.07
N THR A 154 1.22 -19.37 -14.52
CA THR A 154 0.43 -19.84 -15.65
C THR A 154 0.54 -18.95 -16.87
N ASN A 155 0.63 -17.64 -16.66
CA ASN A 155 0.76 -16.64 -17.71
C ASN A 155 1.53 -15.43 -17.15
N GLY A 156 2.35 -14.77 -17.96
CA GLY A 156 3.11 -13.66 -17.44
C GLY A 156 3.94 -12.94 -18.49
N TYR A 157 4.71 -11.98 -18.02
CA TYR A 157 5.56 -11.14 -18.84
C TYR A 157 6.78 -10.66 -18.05
N THR A 158 7.84 -10.35 -18.78
CA THR A 158 8.97 -9.57 -18.29
C THR A 158 8.98 -8.25 -19.05
N ILE A 159 9.06 -7.13 -18.34
CA ILE A 159 8.98 -5.78 -18.90
C ILE A 159 10.23 -4.98 -18.56
N ALA A 160 10.81 -4.31 -19.55
CA ALA A 160 11.93 -3.38 -19.38
C ALA A 160 11.43 -1.95 -19.49
N PHE A 161 12.01 -1.06 -18.68
CA PHE A 161 11.67 0.36 -18.62
C PHE A 161 12.77 1.21 -19.27
N ASN A 162 12.38 2.32 -19.90
CA ASN A 162 13.33 3.33 -20.37
C ASN A 162 14.04 4.03 -19.19
N GLU A 163 15.09 4.80 -19.46
CA GLU A 163 15.89 5.46 -18.40
C GLU A 163 15.05 6.45 -17.58
N GLU A 164 14.16 7.19 -18.24
CA GLU A 164 13.27 8.18 -17.61
C GLU A 164 12.13 7.55 -16.82
N LYS A 165 11.97 6.22 -16.85
CA LYS A 165 10.87 5.49 -16.19
C LYS A 165 9.47 6.00 -16.57
N THR A 166 9.27 6.25 -17.86
CA THR A 166 7.99 6.72 -18.41
C THR A 166 7.28 5.69 -19.28
N ILE A 167 8.04 4.80 -19.92
CA ILE A 167 7.56 3.77 -20.85
C ILE A 167 8.20 2.43 -20.52
N GLY A 168 7.41 1.37 -20.61
CA GLY A 168 7.86 -0.01 -20.55
C GLY A 168 7.49 -0.80 -21.81
N VAL A 169 8.28 -1.82 -22.13
CA VAL A 169 8.02 -2.77 -23.22
C VAL A 169 8.25 -4.19 -22.73
N THR A 170 7.29 -5.09 -22.99
CA THR A 170 7.41 -6.50 -22.64
C THR A 170 8.37 -7.23 -23.57
N LEU A 171 9.22 -8.07 -22.99
CA LEU A 171 10.36 -8.72 -23.65
C LEU A 171 9.99 -10.07 -24.28
N THR A 172 10.81 -10.51 -25.23
CA THR A 172 10.79 -11.90 -25.72
C THR A 172 11.34 -12.85 -24.65
N LYS A 173 11.05 -14.14 -24.77
CA LYS A 173 11.58 -15.19 -23.89
C LYS A 173 13.10 -15.13 -23.74
N GLU A 174 13.80 -15.07 -24.87
CA GLU A 174 15.25 -14.97 -24.91
C GLU A 174 15.80 -13.78 -24.11
N MET A 175 15.17 -12.60 -24.25
CA MET A 175 15.59 -11.40 -23.54
C MET A 175 15.21 -11.44 -22.07
N ALA A 176 14.08 -12.07 -21.72
CA ALA A 176 13.68 -12.28 -20.32
C ALA A 176 14.64 -13.25 -19.60
N GLU A 177 15.01 -14.36 -20.23
CA GLU A 177 16.00 -15.31 -19.68
C GLU A 177 17.37 -14.65 -19.50
N LYS A 178 17.81 -13.84 -20.47
CA LYS A 178 19.05 -13.05 -20.35
C LYS A 178 18.99 -12.02 -19.22
N ALA A 179 17.84 -11.38 -19.03
CA ALA A 179 17.63 -10.46 -17.90
C ALA A 179 17.69 -11.20 -16.57
N ALA A 180 17.15 -12.41 -16.50
CA ALA A 180 17.16 -13.23 -15.29
C ALA A 180 18.59 -13.58 -14.80
N GLU A 181 19.60 -13.63 -15.67
CA GLU A 181 21.00 -13.84 -15.31
C GLU A 181 21.54 -12.73 -14.37
N ASN A 182 20.92 -11.53 -14.40
CA ASN A 182 21.30 -10.37 -13.58
C ASN A 182 20.09 -9.74 -12.88
N ALA A 183 19.13 -10.56 -12.49
CA ALA A 183 17.82 -10.15 -12.01
C ALA A 183 17.89 -9.21 -10.80
N ARG A 184 18.70 -9.54 -9.79
CA ARG A 184 18.81 -8.75 -8.56
C ARG A 184 19.28 -7.31 -8.83
N SER A 185 20.23 -7.14 -9.74
CA SER A 185 20.73 -5.82 -10.15
C SER A 185 19.72 -5.05 -11.00
N LEU A 186 19.07 -5.72 -11.95
CA LEU A 186 18.06 -5.10 -12.83
C LEU A 186 16.82 -4.64 -12.08
N MET A 187 16.40 -5.39 -11.05
CA MET A 187 15.32 -4.99 -10.17
C MET A 187 15.76 -4.04 -9.05
N ALA A 188 17.05 -3.78 -8.92
CA ALA A 188 17.65 -2.93 -7.88
C ALA A 188 17.20 -3.33 -6.46
N ILE A 189 17.16 -4.64 -6.18
CA ILE A 189 16.73 -5.18 -4.88
C ILE A 189 17.64 -4.65 -3.77
N PRO A 190 17.10 -4.08 -2.67
CA PRO A 190 17.91 -3.64 -1.54
C PRO A 190 18.80 -4.77 -0.98
N ASP A 191 20.02 -4.45 -0.56
CA ASP A 191 21.02 -5.44 -0.11
C ASP A 191 20.54 -6.31 1.06
N ASN A 192 19.72 -5.75 1.95
CA ASN A 192 19.17 -6.43 3.12
C ASN A 192 17.81 -7.08 2.88
N SER A 193 17.28 -7.06 1.66
CA SER A 193 16.10 -7.83 1.27
C SER A 193 16.48 -9.30 1.07
N ILE A 194 15.63 -10.19 1.59
CA ILE A 194 15.76 -11.65 1.40
C ILE A 194 15.04 -12.16 0.15
N GLN A 195 14.40 -11.25 -0.61
CA GLN A 195 13.63 -11.61 -1.79
C GLN A 195 14.51 -12.09 -2.94
N ASN A 196 14.00 -13.05 -3.67
CA ASN A 196 14.54 -13.46 -4.97
C ASN A 196 13.78 -12.75 -6.08
N PRO A 197 14.46 -12.07 -7.03
CA PRO A 197 13.78 -11.34 -8.08
C PRO A 197 12.90 -12.24 -8.97
N ILE A 198 11.66 -11.84 -9.23
CA ILE A 198 10.72 -12.61 -10.04
C ILE A 198 11.21 -12.82 -11.47
N VAL A 199 12.04 -11.92 -12.01
CA VAL A 199 12.64 -12.08 -13.33
C VAL A 199 13.43 -13.40 -13.48
N THR A 200 13.77 -14.06 -12.35
CA THR A 200 14.31 -15.42 -12.33
C THR A 200 13.37 -16.44 -12.99
N PHE A 201 12.06 -16.24 -12.91
CA PHE A 201 11.05 -17.09 -13.55
C PHE A 201 10.81 -16.72 -15.01
N ALA A 202 11.15 -15.50 -15.41
CA ALA A 202 11.11 -14.98 -16.78
C ALA A 202 9.83 -15.37 -17.57
N PRO A 203 8.60 -15.10 -17.10
CA PRO A 203 7.39 -15.28 -17.90
C PRO A 203 7.44 -14.38 -19.15
N HIS A 204 6.86 -14.83 -20.26
CA HIS A 204 7.03 -14.18 -21.57
C HIS A 204 5.85 -14.35 -22.52
N ASP A 205 4.65 -14.57 -22.02
CA ASP A 205 3.46 -14.81 -22.84
C ASP A 205 2.96 -13.55 -23.55
N ILE A 206 3.24 -12.38 -22.97
CA ILE A 206 2.91 -11.09 -23.58
C ILE A 206 4.21 -10.45 -24.05
N VAL A 207 4.38 -10.30 -25.35
CA VAL A 207 5.60 -9.76 -25.98
C VAL A 207 5.29 -8.52 -26.82
N GLY A 208 6.11 -7.49 -26.70
CA GLY A 208 5.99 -6.25 -27.48
C GLY A 208 4.83 -5.34 -27.04
N ASN A 209 4.21 -5.61 -25.89
CA ASN A 209 3.22 -4.71 -25.31
C ASN A 209 3.91 -3.44 -24.76
N ILE A 210 3.31 -2.30 -25.01
CA ILE A 210 3.80 -0.98 -24.57
C ILE A 210 2.96 -0.50 -23.39
N SER A 211 3.61 -0.07 -22.33
CA SER A 211 2.96 0.48 -21.13
C SER A 211 3.51 1.85 -20.76
N ARG A 212 2.64 2.71 -20.23
CA ARG A 212 3.05 3.94 -19.56
C ARG A 212 3.31 3.67 -18.10
N LEU A 213 4.35 4.26 -17.54
CA LEU A 213 4.57 4.22 -16.10
C LEU A 213 3.84 5.38 -15.43
N LYS A 214 3.16 5.05 -14.33
CA LYS A 214 2.54 5.99 -13.40
C LYS A 214 2.76 5.41 -12.00
N PRO A 215 3.98 5.57 -11.44
CA PRO A 215 4.34 4.94 -10.17
C PRO A 215 3.45 5.40 -9.02
N PHE A 216 3.10 4.44 -8.16
CA PHE A 216 2.31 4.68 -6.97
C PHE A 216 2.70 3.68 -5.86
N ILE A 217 2.18 3.88 -4.67
CA ILE A 217 2.49 3.06 -3.49
C ILE A 217 1.30 2.16 -3.20
N GLY A 218 1.47 0.85 -3.35
CA GLY A 218 0.45 -0.15 -3.03
C GLY A 218 0.26 -0.29 -1.52
N GLN A 219 1.37 -0.22 -0.77
CA GLN A 219 1.33 -0.39 0.68
C GLN A 219 1.96 0.80 1.42
N LEU A 220 1.11 1.57 2.10
CA LEU A 220 1.47 2.74 2.90
C LEU A 220 0.52 2.85 4.09
N GLY A 221 1.06 2.91 5.31
CA GLY A 221 0.19 3.01 6.47
C GLY A 221 0.92 3.13 7.79
N THR A 222 0.16 2.85 8.84
CA THR A 222 0.60 2.81 10.23
C THR A 222 0.55 1.37 10.75
N THR A 223 1.33 1.09 11.77
CA THR A 223 1.44 -0.25 12.37
C THR A 223 0.12 -0.68 13.00
N PRO A 224 -0.39 -1.90 12.69
CA PRO A 224 -1.56 -2.46 13.35
C PRO A 224 -1.30 -2.70 14.83
N SER A 225 -2.34 -2.73 15.67
CA SER A 225 -2.18 -2.92 17.12
C SER A 225 -2.06 -4.38 17.57
N LYS A 226 -2.01 -5.33 16.63
CA LYS A 226 -1.67 -6.74 16.82
C LYS A 226 -0.73 -7.18 15.70
N ALA A 227 0.25 -8.03 16.01
CA ALA A 227 1.16 -8.56 15.01
C ALA A 227 0.39 -9.31 13.90
N MET A 228 0.66 -8.98 12.66
CA MET A 228 0.09 -9.64 11.49
C MET A 228 1.04 -9.56 10.29
N PRO A 229 0.91 -10.48 9.33
CA PRO A 229 1.61 -10.39 8.06
C PRO A 229 1.32 -9.04 7.39
N ASP A 230 2.35 -8.40 6.85
CA ASP A 230 2.25 -7.01 6.38
C ASP A 230 1.28 -6.83 5.21
N SER A 231 1.22 -7.78 4.27
CA SER A 231 0.24 -7.76 3.19
C SER A 231 -1.21 -8.02 3.64
N HIS A 232 -1.40 -8.56 4.87
CA HIS A 232 -2.70 -8.87 5.42
C HIS A 232 -3.28 -7.74 6.28
N ASN A 233 -2.60 -6.61 6.36
CA ASN A 233 -3.12 -5.39 6.99
C ASN A 233 -4.13 -4.67 6.08
N ALA A 234 -5.19 -5.38 5.70
CA ALA A 234 -6.30 -4.95 4.87
C ALA A 234 -7.55 -5.83 5.13
N GLY A 235 -8.72 -5.39 4.69
CA GLY A 235 -9.97 -6.13 4.92
C GLY A 235 -10.08 -7.43 4.13
N ASP A 236 -9.63 -7.45 2.87
CA ASP A 236 -9.66 -8.62 1.99
C ASP A 236 -8.58 -9.64 2.34
N PHE A 237 -7.30 -9.29 2.23
CA PHE A 237 -6.20 -10.20 2.58
C PHE A 237 -6.21 -10.58 4.05
N GLY A 238 -6.57 -9.66 4.95
CA GLY A 238 -6.74 -9.97 6.37
C GLY A 238 -7.77 -11.06 6.64
N SER A 239 -8.76 -11.23 5.76
CA SER A 239 -9.76 -12.29 5.89
C SER A 239 -9.17 -13.69 5.78
N PHE A 240 -8.03 -13.87 5.09
CA PHE A 240 -7.30 -15.15 5.07
C PHE A 240 -6.74 -15.56 6.43
N LEU A 241 -6.56 -14.63 7.36
CA LEU A 241 -6.13 -14.91 8.72
C LEU A 241 -7.28 -15.39 9.62
N VAL A 242 -8.53 -15.18 9.22
CA VAL A 242 -9.69 -15.52 10.06
C VAL A 242 -9.84 -17.04 10.14
N GLY A 243 -9.62 -17.58 11.36
CA GLY A 243 -9.68 -19.03 11.60
C GLY A 243 -8.59 -19.84 10.91
N ALA A 244 -7.53 -19.22 10.44
CA ALA A 244 -6.44 -19.88 9.74
C ALA A 244 -5.68 -20.88 10.62
N PRO A 245 -5.17 -22.00 10.06
CA PRO A 245 -4.46 -23.03 10.82
C PRO A 245 -2.97 -22.69 11.06
N HIS A 246 -2.63 -21.43 11.32
CA HIS A 246 -1.26 -20.97 11.56
C HIS A 246 -1.17 -19.91 12.67
N GLU A 247 0.03 -19.49 13.03
CA GLU A 247 0.32 -18.63 14.18
C GLU A 247 -0.30 -17.21 14.12
N TYR A 248 -0.65 -16.73 12.92
CA TYR A 248 -1.25 -15.40 12.71
C TYR A 248 -2.78 -15.42 12.66
N ALA A 249 -3.41 -16.52 13.06
CA ALA A 249 -4.86 -16.64 13.07
C ALA A 249 -5.52 -15.55 13.92
N LEU A 250 -6.60 -14.99 13.40
CA LEU A 250 -7.43 -13.96 14.03
C LEU A 250 -8.90 -14.36 14.01
N THR A 251 -9.70 -13.68 14.82
CA THR A 251 -11.15 -13.62 14.64
C THR A 251 -11.49 -12.43 13.75
N GLU A 252 -12.71 -12.39 13.18
CA GLU A 252 -13.20 -11.22 12.41
C GLU A 252 -13.18 -9.95 13.27
N GLU A 253 -13.57 -10.03 14.54
CA GLU A 253 -13.56 -8.92 15.49
C GLU A 253 -12.13 -8.41 15.74
N GLU A 254 -11.17 -9.31 15.91
CA GLU A 254 -9.75 -8.96 16.08
C GLU A 254 -9.20 -8.28 14.82
N LEU A 255 -9.50 -8.82 13.64
CA LEU A 255 -9.09 -8.20 12.37
C LEU A 255 -9.62 -6.77 12.26
N ALA A 256 -10.93 -6.58 12.44
CA ALA A 256 -11.57 -5.26 12.37
C ALA A 256 -10.97 -4.27 13.37
N LYS A 257 -10.70 -4.72 14.60
CA LYS A 257 -10.15 -3.89 15.67
C LYS A 257 -8.70 -3.48 15.43
N HIS A 258 -7.86 -4.38 14.94
CA HIS A 258 -6.41 -4.22 14.96
C HIS A 258 -5.80 -3.73 13.65
N LYS A 259 -6.40 -4.03 12.48
CA LYS A 259 -5.89 -3.59 11.16
C LYS A 259 -5.93 -2.06 11.02
N THR A 260 -5.05 -1.53 10.18
CA THR A 260 -5.00 -0.11 9.81
C THR A 260 -5.25 0.13 8.32
N ASP A 261 -5.50 -0.94 7.56
CA ASP A 261 -5.75 -0.96 6.11
C ASP A 261 -4.65 -0.29 5.27
N GLY A 262 -3.39 -0.56 5.62
CA GLY A 262 -2.26 0.01 4.90
C GLY A 262 -1.91 -0.67 3.57
N HIS A 263 -2.45 -1.85 3.27
CA HIS A 263 -2.30 -2.53 1.98
C HIS A 263 -3.50 -2.23 1.09
N MET A 264 -3.37 -1.22 0.24
CA MET A 264 -4.52 -0.62 -0.47
C MET A 264 -4.52 -0.85 -1.98
N ASP A 265 -3.35 -0.85 -2.64
CA ASP A 265 -3.16 -0.94 -4.09
C ASP A 265 -4.03 0.03 -4.90
N ILE A 266 -4.17 1.24 -4.36
CA ILE A 266 -4.92 2.33 -4.99
C ILE A 266 -3.96 3.19 -5.78
N ASN A 267 -4.04 3.18 -7.11
CA ASN A 267 -3.12 3.87 -8.01
C ASN A 267 -3.11 5.41 -7.91
N ARG A 268 -4.01 5.98 -7.10
CA ARG A 268 -4.05 7.40 -6.73
C ARG A 268 -3.16 7.76 -5.53
N ILE A 269 -2.58 6.76 -4.84
CA ILE A 269 -1.61 6.95 -3.76
C ILE A 269 -0.21 7.14 -4.36
N ARG A 270 -0.01 8.25 -5.05
CA ARG A 270 1.20 8.58 -5.80
C ARG A 270 1.80 9.92 -5.41
N GLU A 271 2.91 10.28 -6.01
CA GLU A 271 3.55 11.58 -5.80
C GLU A 271 2.54 12.74 -5.88
N GLY A 272 2.55 13.60 -4.86
CA GLY A 272 1.63 14.71 -4.68
C GLY A 272 0.40 14.38 -3.82
N ALA A 273 -0.02 13.13 -3.70
CA ALA A 273 -1.16 12.75 -2.86
C ALA A 273 -0.85 12.82 -1.35
N VAL A 274 -1.89 12.84 -0.54
CA VAL A 274 -1.81 12.73 0.93
C VAL A 274 -2.69 11.54 1.38
N VAL A 275 -2.14 10.70 2.26
CA VAL A 275 -2.89 9.62 2.91
C VAL A 275 -2.94 9.90 4.41
N ILE A 276 -4.15 9.94 4.97
CA ILE A 276 -4.36 10.13 6.41
C ILE A 276 -4.65 8.76 7.00
N CYS A 277 -3.78 8.26 7.86
CA CYS A 277 -3.84 6.93 8.43
C CYS A 277 -4.19 6.95 9.92
N PRO A 278 -4.98 5.99 10.44
CA PRO A 278 -5.28 5.88 11.87
C PRO A 278 -4.03 5.57 12.71
N VAL A 279 -3.95 6.07 13.94
CA VAL A 279 -2.90 5.70 14.89
C VAL A 279 -3.47 4.71 15.92
N LYS A 280 -3.10 3.44 15.80
CA LYS A 280 -3.53 2.35 16.73
C LYS A 280 -2.44 1.94 17.72
N VAL A 281 -1.22 2.45 17.56
CA VAL A 281 -0.09 2.26 18.48
C VAL A 281 0.64 3.58 18.68
N LYS A 282 1.26 3.78 19.84
CA LYS A 282 2.04 4.99 20.14
C LYS A 282 3.15 5.20 19.10
N GLY A 283 3.26 6.42 18.61
CA GLY A 283 4.19 6.77 17.53
C GLY A 283 3.72 6.40 16.13
N GLY A 284 2.55 5.77 15.99
CA GLY A 284 1.93 5.38 14.73
C GLY A 284 2.66 4.27 13.98
N GLY A 285 4.00 4.32 13.91
CA GLY A 285 4.82 3.36 13.18
C GLY A 285 4.55 3.40 11.67
N VAL A 286 4.93 4.51 11.02
CA VAL A 286 4.74 4.69 9.57
C VAL A 286 5.66 3.77 8.79
N TYR A 287 5.10 3.00 7.86
CA TYR A 287 5.82 2.11 6.95
C TYR A 287 5.38 2.31 5.50
N VAL A 288 6.22 1.88 4.56
CA VAL A 288 5.97 1.95 3.12
C VAL A 288 6.62 0.78 2.41
N GLY A 289 5.99 0.30 1.36
CA GLY A 289 6.49 -0.76 0.49
C GLY A 289 5.58 -0.98 -0.70
N ASP A 290 5.79 -2.08 -1.42
CA ASP A 290 4.89 -2.50 -2.49
C ASP A 290 4.64 -1.38 -3.50
N VAL A 291 5.72 -0.81 -4.02
CA VAL A 291 5.63 0.25 -5.04
C VAL A 291 5.41 -0.39 -6.40
N HIS A 292 4.40 0.08 -7.10
CA HIS A 292 4.05 -0.39 -8.44
C HIS A 292 4.46 0.63 -9.49
N ALA A 293 5.04 0.18 -10.61
CA ALA A 293 5.39 1.06 -11.73
C ALA A 293 4.15 1.57 -12.46
N MET A 294 3.11 0.76 -12.53
CA MET A 294 1.79 1.07 -13.10
C MET A 294 0.78 -0.02 -12.70
N GLN A 295 -0.50 0.34 -12.77
CA GLN A 295 -1.62 -0.57 -12.55
C GLN A 295 -2.89 -0.02 -13.19
N GLY A 296 -3.65 -0.86 -13.85
CA GLY A 296 -5.07 -0.60 -14.13
C GLY A 296 -5.89 -0.69 -12.85
N ASP A 297 -6.95 0.12 -12.71
CA ASP A 297 -7.85 0.05 -11.57
C ASP A 297 -8.32 -1.39 -11.34
N GLY A 298 -8.23 -1.82 -10.09
CA GLY A 298 -8.66 -3.14 -9.67
C GLY A 298 -7.57 -4.19 -9.55
N GLU A 299 -6.36 -3.98 -10.10
CA GLU A 299 -5.28 -4.98 -10.06
C GLU A 299 -5.79 -6.41 -10.33
N ILE A 300 -6.59 -6.57 -11.39
CA ILE A 300 -7.44 -7.75 -11.62
C ILE A 300 -6.68 -9.05 -11.88
N ALA A 301 -5.37 -8.98 -12.13
CA ALA A 301 -4.49 -10.13 -12.20
C ALA A 301 -3.99 -10.59 -10.81
N GLY A 302 -4.25 -9.81 -9.75
CA GLY A 302 -3.77 -10.04 -8.40
C GLY A 302 -2.36 -9.52 -8.14
N HIS A 303 -1.63 -9.16 -9.19
CA HIS A 303 -0.27 -8.63 -9.19
C HIS A 303 -0.09 -7.65 -10.33
N THR A 304 0.96 -6.80 -10.22
CA THR A 304 1.35 -5.88 -11.27
C THR A 304 2.89 -5.80 -11.40
N CYS A 305 3.41 -4.66 -11.84
CA CYS A 305 4.85 -4.42 -11.95
C CYS A 305 5.42 -3.89 -10.64
N ASP A 306 5.71 -4.78 -9.70
CA ASP A 306 6.30 -4.44 -8.41
C ASP A 306 7.76 -4.04 -8.60
N VAL A 307 8.14 -2.91 -8.04
CA VAL A 307 9.44 -2.28 -8.26
C VAL A 307 10.13 -1.87 -6.97
N SER A 308 11.44 -1.90 -6.97
CA SER A 308 12.23 -1.18 -5.97
C SER A 308 12.16 0.33 -6.24
N SER A 309 12.14 1.13 -5.19
CA SER A 309 12.00 2.58 -5.31
C SER A 309 12.64 3.33 -4.15
N ILE A 310 12.98 4.59 -4.38
CA ILE A 310 13.23 5.56 -3.31
C ILE A 310 11.98 6.40 -3.13
N VAL A 311 11.35 6.29 -1.97
CA VAL A 311 10.13 7.02 -1.61
C VAL A 311 10.45 8.10 -0.58
N THR A 312 9.96 9.31 -0.80
CA THR A 312 10.09 10.42 0.14
C THR A 312 8.72 10.81 0.67
N LEU A 313 8.56 10.74 1.99
CA LEU A 313 7.32 11.05 2.70
C LEU A 313 7.56 12.21 3.67
N LYS A 314 6.56 13.09 3.86
CA LYS A 314 6.48 14.02 4.98
C LYS A 314 5.32 13.58 5.86
N VAL A 315 5.51 13.55 7.17
CA VAL A 315 4.48 13.15 8.14
C VAL A 315 4.01 14.33 8.96
N LYS A 316 2.72 14.36 9.31
CA LYS A 316 2.12 15.36 10.20
C LYS A 316 1.03 14.72 11.05
N VAL A 317 1.12 14.89 12.36
CA VAL A 317 0.11 14.37 13.30
C VAL A 317 -1.14 15.25 13.27
N ILE A 318 -2.30 14.61 13.19
CA ILE A 318 -3.61 15.24 13.35
C ILE A 318 -4.19 14.73 14.67
N LYS A 319 -4.24 15.61 15.65
CA LYS A 319 -4.66 15.26 17.02
C LYS A 319 -6.15 14.95 17.08
N ASN A 320 -6.49 13.88 17.82
CA ASN A 320 -7.86 13.46 18.11
C ASN A 320 -8.72 13.16 16.88
N LEU A 321 -8.12 12.91 15.72
CA LEU A 321 -8.83 12.42 14.55
C LEU A 321 -8.89 10.89 14.60
N ASN A 322 -9.83 10.38 15.37
CA ASN A 322 -10.02 8.93 15.55
C ASN A 322 -10.80 8.34 14.37
N ILE A 323 -10.09 7.91 13.34
CA ILE A 323 -10.62 7.25 12.15
C ILE A 323 -10.36 5.74 12.21
N ASP A 324 -11.23 4.96 11.59
CA ASP A 324 -11.08 3.50 11.54
C ASP A 324 -10.18 3.02 10.39
N GLY A 325 -10.15 3.76 9.28
CA GLY A 325 -9.34 3.43 8.11
C GLY A 325 -8.83 4.67 7.36
N PRO A 326 -8.02 4.48 6.29
CA PRO A 326 -7.39 5.59 5.60
C PRO A 326 -8.36 6.54 4.89
N ILE A 327 -7.98 7.82 4.85
CA ILE A 327 -8.56 8.85 3.99
C ILE A 327 -7.49 9.28 2.99
N ILE A 328 -7.86 9.43 1.72
CA ILE A 328 -6.94 9.85 0.66
C ILE A 328 -7.36 11.23 0.16
N LEU A 329 -6.38 12.08 -0.06
CA LEU A 329 -6.51 13.29 -0.87
C LEU A 329 -5.66 13.07 -2.12
N PRO A 330 -6.25 12.56 -3.22
CA PRO A 330 -5.54 12.41 -4.49
C PRO A 330 -5.09 13.77 -5.03
N VAL A 331 -4.15 13.78 -5.95
CA VAL A 331 -3.91 15.00 -6.74
C VAL A 331 -5.17 15.34 -7.56
N GLU A 332 -5.40 16.62 -7.85
CA GLU A 332 -6.63 17.09 -8.50
C GLU A 332 -6.90 16.40 -9.85
N GLU A 333 -5.85 16.08 -10.62
CA GLU A 333 -6.00 15.39 -11.90
C GLU A 333 -6.59 13.98 -11.77
N ASP A 334 -6.35 13.30 -10.64
CA ASP A 334 -6.82 11.95 -10.34
C ASP A 334 -8.19 11.91 -9.64
N LEU A 335 -8.76 13.07 -9.31
CA LEU A 335 -10.13 13.13 -8.79
C LEU A 335 -11.14 12.72 -9.86
N PRO A 336 -12.19 11.97 -9.51
CA PRO A 336 -13.34 11.77 -10.38
C PRO A 336 -13.89 13.12 -10.87
N TYR A 337 -14.30 13.18 -12.11
CA TYR A 337 -14.74 14.44 -12.73
C TYR A 337 -15.78 15.21 -11.87
N LEU A 338 -16.76 14.49 -11.32
CA LEU A 338 -17.81 15.10 -10.49
C LEU A 338 -17.31 15.53 -9.10
N ALA A 339 -16.18 15.05 -8.64
CA ALA A 339 -15.59 15.39 -7.34
C ALA A 339 -14.48 16.45 -7.43
N LYS A 340 -14.24 17.03 -8.60
CA LYS A 340 -13.27 18.12 -8.75
C LYS A 340 -13.79 19.41 -8.13
N PRO A 341 -12.91 20.26 -7.58
CA PRO A 341 -13.29 21.58 -7.08
C PRO A 341 -13.98 22.42 -8.16
N PHE A 342 -15.04 23.13 -7.81
CA PHE A 342 -15.73 24.02 -8.74
C PHE A 342 -14.91 25.27 -9.03
N SER A 343 -14.79 25.63 -10.32
CA SER A 343 -14.22 26.89 -10.77
C SER A 343 -15.07 28.09 -10.35
N LEU A 344 -14.49 29.28 -10.38
CA LEU A 344 -15.22 30.52 -10.13
C LEU A 344 -16.41 30.73 -11.07
N GLU A 345 -16.26 30.33 -12.33
CA GLU A 345 -17.33 30.43 -13.35
C GLU A 345 -18.49 29.49 -13.02
N GLU A 346 -18.22 28.24 -12.63
CA GLU A 346 -19.23 27.28 -12.22
C GLU A 346 -19.96 27.74 -10.93
N LYS A 347 -19.21 28.25 -9.94
CA LYS A 347 -19.79 28.84 -8.72
C LYS A 347 -20.72 30.03 -9.04
N LYS A 348 -20.35 30.88 -10.02
CA LYS A 348 -21.21 31.97 -10.48
C LYS A 348 -22.49 31.47 -11.13
N LYS A 349 -22.43 30.50 -12.04
CA LYS A 349 -23.61 29.86 -12.65
C LYS A 349 -24.51 29.19 -11.60
N ALA A 350 -23.92 28.53 -10.61
CA ALA A 350 -24.65 27.92 -9.51
C ALA A 350 -25.39 28.97 -8.68
N MET A 351 -24.77 30.14 -8.40
CA MET A 351 -25.41 31.22 -7.66
C MET A 351 -26.59 31.83 -8.44
N GLU A 352 -26.45 32.03 -9.75
CA GLU A 352 -27.55 32.49 -10.62
C GLU A 352 -28.73 31.51 -10.60
N LEU A 353 -28.44 30.21 -10.65
CA LEU A 353 -29.44 29.16 -10.57
C LEU A 353 -30.11 29.10 -9.19
N ALA A 354 -29.32 29.21 -8.11
CA ALA A 354 -29.81 29.26 -6.74
C ALA A 354 -30.80 30.40 -6.51
N ASN A 355 -30.45 31.61 -6.98
CA ASN A 355 -31.31 32.79 -6.92
C ASN A 355 -32.64 32.57 -7.66
N LYS A 356 -32.60 31.92 -8.83
CA LYS A 356 -33.81 31.61 -9.62
C LYS A 356 -34.78 30.69 -8.87
N TRP A 357 -34.25 29.78 -8.05
CA TRP A 357 -35.03 28.76 -7.32
C TRP A 357 -35.10 29.05 -5.81
N GLU A 358 -34.80 30.28 -5.39
CA GLU A 358 -34.93 30.75 -4.00
C GLU A 358 -34.07 29.90 -3.02
N VAL A 359 -32.97 29.33 -3.47
CA VAL A 359 -31.99 28.66 -2.61
C VAL A 359 -31.13 29.71 -1.94
N ASN A 360 -31.30 29.90 -0.65
CA ASN A 360 -30.71 31.00 0.09
C ASN A 360 -29.19 30.88 0.31
N LYS A 361 -28.66 29.67 0.31
CA LYS A 361 -27.22 29.41 0.56
C LYS A 361 -26.75 28.20 -0.23
N LEU A 362 -25.66 28.37 -0.98
CA LEU A 362 -24.92 27.25 -1.55
C LEU A 362 -24.01 26.63 -0.49
N GLU A 363 -23.84 25.33 -0.55
CA GLU A 363 -22.79 24.65 0.26
C GLU A 363 -21.41 25.01 -0.28
N ASN A 364 -20.46 25.23 0.62
CA ASN A 364 -19.04 25.24 0.28
C ASN A 364 -18.53 23.81 0.39
N LEU A 365 -17.93 23.31 -0.68
CA LEU A 365 -17.61 21.89 -0.85
C LEU A 365 -16.13 21.69 -1.14
N ALA A 366 -15.55 20.60 -0.64
CA ALA A 366 -14.18 20.19 -0.90
C ALA A 366 -14.06 18.66 -1.07
N PRO A 367 -13.12 18.18 -1.90
CA PRO A 367 -12.95 16.75 -2.18
C PRO A 367 -12.43 15.99 -0.96
N ILE A 368 -12.92 14.76 -0.80
CA ILE A 368 -12.40 13.78 0.16
C ILE A 368 -12.67 12.37 -0.35
N SER A 369 -11.75 11.42 -0.11
CA SER A 369 -11.87 10.01 -0.48
C SER A 369 -11.67 9.12 0.73
N PHE A 370 -12.64 8.27 1.04
CA PHE A 370 -12.56 7.28 2.12
C PHE A 370 -12.22 5.92 1.55
N VAL A 371 -11.22 5.25 2.12
CA VAL A 371 -10.87 3.87 1.77
C VAL A 371 -11.80 2.91 2.50
N GLY A 372 -12.41 2.00 1.76
CA GLY A 372 -13.13 0.87 2.29
C GLY A 372 -12.48 -0.44 1.89
N THR A 373 -12.46 -1.40 2.81
CA THR A 373 -11.93 -2.74 2.59
C THR A 373 -12.90 -3.81 3.08
N GLY A 374 -12.95 -4.95 2.42
CA GLY A 374 -13.81 -6.08 2.77
C GLY A 374 -13.44 -7.31 1.93
N ILE A 375 -14.06 -8.46 2.17
CA ILE A 375 -13.77 -9.71 1.44
C ILE A 375 -14.18 -9.66 -0.04
N ASN A 376 -15.01 -8.70 -0.39
CA ASN A 376 -15.47 -8.44 -1.76
C ASN A 376 -15.79 -6.95 -1.95
N LEU A 377 -16.02 -6.52 -3.20
CA LEU A 377 -16.29 -5.12 -3.53
C LEU A 377 -17.50 -4.53 -2.82
N ASN A 378 -18.58 -5.30 -2.63
CA ASN A 378 -19.76 -4.78 -1.97
C ASN A 378 -19.46 -4.43 -0.51
N GLU A 379 -18.77 -5.31 0.20
CA GLU A 379 -18.34 -5.06 1.58
C GLU A 379 -17.34 -3.91 1.67
N ALA A 380 -16.38 -3.85 0.74
CA ALA A 380 -15.44 -2.74 0.68
C ALA A 380 -16.16 -1.39 0.47
N ILE A 381 -17.14 -1.33 -0.43
CA ILE A 381 -17.93 -0.12 -0.68
C ILE A 381 -18.77 0.24 0.56
N ASP A 382 -19.47 -0.71 1.15
CA ASP A 382 -20.28 -0.46 2.36
C ASP A 382 -19.42 -0.03 3.55
N ASN A 383 -18.20 -0.58 3.71
CA ASN A 383 -17.23 -0.16 4.71
C ASN A 383 -16.77 1.30 4.47
N GLY A 384 -16.41 1.65 3.24
CA GLY A 384 -16.03 3.03 2.88
C GLY A 384 -17.14 4.05 3.11
N LEU A 385 -18.40 3.69 2.79
CA LEU A 385 -19.59 4.52 3.06
C LEU A 385 -19.82 4.71 4.57
N SER A 386 -19.66 3.65 5.36
CA SER A 386 -19.82 3.70 6.82
C SER A 386 -18.74 4.58 7.46
N ARG A 387 -17.46 4.40 7.05
CA ARG A 387 -16.33 5.24 7.50
C ARG A 387 -16.55 6.72 7.21
N ALA A 388 -17.03 7.04 6.00
CA ALA A 388 -17.35 8.42 5.63
C ALA A 388 -18.45 9.00 6.53
N ALA A 389 -19.53 8.24 6.74
CA ALA A 389 -20.66 8.65 7.58
C ALA A 389 -20.23 8.89 9.04
N GLU A 390 -19.51 7.93 9.63
CA GLU A 390 -19.04 8.00 11.02
C GLU A 390 -18.07 9.15 11.23
N THR A 391 -17.07 9.27 10.35
CA THR A 391 -16.04 10.32 10.46
C THR A 391 -16.63 11.72 10.34
N LEU A 392 -17.55 11.94 9.39
CA LEU A 392 -18.16 13.25 9.15
C LEU A 392 -19.38 13.52 10.05
N GLY A 393 -19.90 12.52 10.75
CA GLY A 393 -21.08 12.64 11.59
C GLY A 393 -22.36 12.87 10.78
N ILE A 394 -22.50 12.25 9.61
CA ILE A 394 -23.65 12.25 8.73
C ILE A 394 -24.18 10.83 8.52
N THR A 395 -25.29 10.65 7.82
CA THR A 395 -25.87 9.34 7.59
C THR A 395 -25.30 8.66 6.34
N VAL A 396 -25.25 7.32 6.31
CA VAL A 396 -24.86 6.57 5.11
C VAL A 396 -25.71 6.92 3.88
N PRO A 397 -27.07 7.08 3.99
CA PRO A 397 -27.87 7.58 2.86
C PRO A 397 -27.43 8.95 2.35
N GLU A 398 -27.00 9.85 3.22
CA GLU A 398 -26.47 11.16 2.81
C GLU A 398 -25.15 11.01 2.06
N VAL A 399 -24.21 10.19 2.55
CA VAL A 399 -22.96 9.87 1.82
C VAL A 399 -23.26 9.31 0.44
N LYS A 400 -24.19 8.34 0.33
CA LYS A 400 -24.62 7.76 -0.95
C LYS A 400 -25.14 8.84 -1.92
N ASN A 401 -25.99 9.76 -1.45
CA ASN A 401 -26.51 10.85 -2.28
C ASN A 401 -25.40 11.81 -2.72
N ARG A 402 -24.49 12.20 -1.80
CA ARG A 402 -23.37 13.08 -2.14
C ARG A 402 -22.42 12.43 -3.15
N ALA A 403 -22.03 11.17 -2.94
CA ALA A 403 -21.18 10.43 -3.87
C ALA A 403 -21.86 10.24 -5.25
N THR A 404 -23.20 10.12 -5.29
CA THR A 404 -23.96 10.01 -6.54
C THR A 404 -23.98 11.32 -7.33
N ILE A 405 -24.10 12.47 -6.64
CA ILE A 405 -24.22 13.79 -7.29
C ILE A 405 -22.84 14.36 -7.61
N ASN A 406 -21.91 14.26 -6.66
CA ASN A 406 -20.61 14.96 -6.69
C ASN A 406 -19.45 13.99 -6.40
N GLY A 407 -19.48 12.76 -6.88
CA GLY A 407 -18.43 11.81 -6.55
C GLY A 407 -18.38 10.57 -7.42
N ALA A 408 -17.74 9.55 -6.89
CA ALA A 408 -17.64 8.22 -7.48
C ALA A 408 -17.29 7.17 -6.42
N VAL A 409 -17.54 5.91 -6.76
CA VAL A 409 -16.91 4.75 -6.14
C VAL A 409 -15.93 4.20 -7.16
N GLU A 410 -14.67 4.00 -6.75
CA GLU A 410 -13.61 3.51 -7.62
C GLU A 410 -12.92 2.30 -6.98
N ILE A 411 -12.44 1.37 -7.79
CA ILE A 411 -11.80 0.14 -7.33
C ILE A 411 -10.31 0.41 -7.14
N GLY A 412 -9.76 0.06 -5.98
CA GLY A 412 -8.32 0.00 -5.75
C GLY A 412 -7.78 -1.36 -6.16
N ARG A 413 -8.07 -2.40 -5.36
CA ARG A 413 -7.75 -3.81 -5.63
C ARG A 413 -9.03 -4.64 -5.68
N TYR A 414 -9.18 -5.48 -6.72
CA TYR A 414 -10.20 -6.50 -6.79
C TYR A 414 -9.72 -7.75 -5.99
N PRO A 415 -10.57 -8.37 -5.13
CA PRO A 415 -11.98 -8.02 -5.01
C PRO A 415 -12.33 -7.13 -3.80
N GLY A 416 -11.39 -6.61 -3.02
CA GLY A 416 -11.71 -6.17 -1.66
C GLY A 416 -11.25 -4.77 -1.23
N THR A 417 -10.84 -3.88 -2.15
CA THR A 417 -10.49 -2.49 -1.80
C THR A 417 -11.18 -1.50 -2.75
N ALA A 418 -11.82 -0.49 -2.17
CA ALA A 418 -12.50 0.58 -2.93
C ALA A 418 -12.29 1.94 -2.29
N THR A 419 -12.50 3.01 -3.06
CA THR A 419 -12.59 4.38 -2.55
C THR A 419 -13.98 4.93 -2.76
N VAL A 420 -14.51 5.64 -1.77
CA VAL A 420 -15.72 6.45 -1.84
C VAL A 420 -15.29 7.90 -1.85
N THR A 421 -15.34 8.54 -3.01
CA THR A 421 -14.91 9.93 -3.23
C THR A 421 -16.12 10.82 -3.44
N PHE A 422 -16.16 11.98 -2.78
CA PHE A 422 -17.22 12.98 -2.98
C PHE A 422 -16.79 14.37 -2.51
N LEU A 423 -17.57 15.38 -2.87
CA LEU A 423 -17.43 16.73 -2.34
C LEU A 423 -18.19 16.83 -1.00
N ALA A 424 -17.44 16.95 0.09
CA ALA A 424 -17.99 17.13 1.43
C ALA A 424 -18.16 18.62 1.76
N PRO A 425 -19.19 19.02 2.58
CA PRO A 425 -19.29 20.34 3.13
C PRO A 425 -18.05 20.73 3.95
N ILE A 426 -17.51 21.91 3.70
CA ILE A 426 -16.31 22.40 4.38
C ILE A 426 -16.50 22.43 5.91
N GLU A 427 -17.69 22.76 6.35
CA GLU A 427 -18.05 22.81 7.79
C GLU A 427 -17.86 21.43 8.48
N LEU A 428 -18.05 20.32 7.75
CA LEU A 428 -17.78 18.99 8.29
C LEU A 428 -16.27 18.71 8.38
N LEU A 429 -15.50 19.16 7.39
CA LEU A 429 -14.04 19.01 7.38
C LEU A 429 -13.37 19.89 8.46
N GLU A 430 -13.92 21.08 8.74
CA GLU A 430 -13.52 21.95 9.85
C GLU A 430 -13.78 21.25 11.19
N LYS A 431 -14.97 20.66 11.35
CA LYS A 431 -15.36 19.96 12.58
C LYS A 431 -14.43 18.83 12.95
N ILE A 432 -13.90 18.10 11.95
CA ILE A 432 -12.95 17.01 12.17
C ILE A 432 -11.48 17.45 12.08
N GLY A 433 -11.23 18.75 11.89
CA GLY A 433 -9.88 19.35 11.97
C GLY A 433 -8.98 19.10 10.77
N ILE A 434 -9.51 18.75 9.59
CA ILE A 434 -8.70 18.49 8.38
C ILE A 434 -8.88 19.53 7.28
N TYR A 435 -9.77 20.51 7.44
CA TYR A 435 -10.05 21.46 6.36
C TYR A 435 -8.82 22.26 5.89
N ASP A 436 -7.99 22.73 6.80
CA ASP A 436 -6.77 23.48 6.42
C ASP A 436 -5.85 22.64 5.53
N LEU A 437 -5.73 21.34 5.81
CA LEU A 437 -4.96 20.41 5.00
C LEU A 437 -5.60 20.23 3.62
N VAL A 438 -6.92 20.02 3.55
CA VAL A 438 -7.66 19.86 2.29
C VAL A 438 -7.58 21.14 1.46
N LYS A 439 -7.73 22.30 2.09
CA LYS A 439 -7.63 23.62 1.48
C LYS A 439 -6.23 23.88 0.87
N GLU A 440 -5.18 23.57 1.63
CA GLU A 440 -3.80 23.69 1.14
C GLU A 440 -3.57 22.76 -0.05
N HIS A 441 -4.06 21.51 0.04
CA HIS A 441 -3.86 20.49 -0.96
C HIS A 441 -4.51 20.82 -2.31
N TYR A 442 -5.73 21.34 -2.32
CA TYR A 442 -6.50 21.69 -3.53
C TYR A 442 -6.52 23.18 -3.83
N SER A 443 -5.77 24.02 -3.11
CA SER A 443 -5.72 25.48 -3.31
C SER A 443 -7.10 26.17 -3.31
N LEU A 444 -7.99 25.77 -2.39
CA LEU A 444 -9.38 26.24 -2.28
C LEU A 444 -9.53 27.62 -1.66
#